data_7c8e2911a50806cf6dac3b8dff801fe0
#
_entry.id   7c8e2911a50806cf6dac3b8dff801fe0
#
_cell.length_a   1.000
_cell.length_b   1.000
_cell.length_c   1.000
_cell.angle_alpha   90.00
_cell.angle_beta   90.00
_cell.angle_gamma   90.00
#
_symmetry.space_group_name_H-M   'P 1'
#
loop_
_entity.id
_entity.type
_entity.pdbx_description
1 polymer ?
#
loop_
_entity_poly.entity_id
_entity_poly.type
_entity_poly.pdbx_seq_one_letter_code
_entity_poly.pdbx_strand_id
1 'polypeptide(L)'
;MNTALLSALHEIETDKGIPFPTVKAVLEESLLAAYEGREGAEEGAEVVLDAESGDLRVVKEGEDITPADFTRIAAQVMRQTFYQRLNEIHNDQLLEEYGDRMGDIVTGIVQQSHRRMTLVDLGRVEALLPASEQVPNERYENGQRIKVYLLELREPGRGPSLTVSRRHEGLLKGLFELEVPEIYDGYVEIKAVAREAGLRSKVAVHSNEQGIDPVGACVGPRGSRVRAVVSELRNEKIDIIQWDPDPARFIAKALSPARVREVYLDEEEEQAEVIVPDDQLSLAIGREGQNARLAVKLSDWKIDIKPESQAIDYETEEEDWEPAEDSAMHRCRAVLSNGRRCANTALSGSLFCGIASHQAQAHEFEGLVEGS
;
A
#
# COMPACT_ATOMS: atom_id res chain seq x y z
N MET A 1 -52.13 1.75 19.43
CA MET A 1 -51.19 0.80 18.83
C MET A 1 -50.36 1.52 17.76
N ASN A 2 -49.14 1.80 18.08
CA ASN A 2 -48.25 2.52 17.14
C ASN A 2 -47.33 1.48 16.41
N THR A 3 -47.97 0.54 15.72
CA THR A 3 -47.26 -0.53 14.97
C THR A 3 -46.30 0.00 13.93
N ALA A 4 -46.51 1.22 13.43
CA ALA A 4 -45.60 1.88 12.50
C ALA A 4 -44.23 2.21 13.14
N LEU A 5 -44.22 2.60 14.43
CA LEU A 5 -43.00 2.87 15.16
C LEU A 5 -42.19 1.59 15.36
N LEU A 6 -42.83 0.50 15.82
CA LEU A 6 -42.17 -0.78 16.00
C LEU A 6 -41.62 -1.33 14.68
N SER A 7 -42.38 -1.21 13.58
CA SER A 7 -41.91 -1.63 12.26
C SER A 7 -40.65 -0.84 11.83
N ALA A 8 -40.65 0.47 12.05
CA ALA A 8 -39.49 1.32 11.73
C ALA A 8 -38.27 0.98 12.59
N LEU A 9 -38.45 0.64 13.89
CA LEU A 9 -37.34 0.24 14.76
C LEU A 9 -36.77 -1.12 14.36
N HIS A 10 -37.60 -2.09 13.92
CA HIS A 10 -37.14 -3.36 13.38
C HIS A 10 -36.45 -3.22 12.01
N GLU A 11 -36.88 -2.27 11.19
CA GLU A 11 -36.21 -1.94 9.95
C GLU A 11 -34.79 -1.44 10.22
N ILE A 12 -34.63 -0.56 11.23
CA ILE A 12 -33.32 -0.08 11.68
C ILE A 12 -32.43 -1.23 12.19
N GLU A 13 -32.99 -2.18 12.95
CA GLU A 13 -32.26 -3.37 13.38
C GLU A 13 -31.72 -4.17 12.18
N THR A 14 -32.57 -4.34 11.17
CA THR A 14 -32.19 -5.08 9.95
C THR A 14 -31.16 -4.32 9.12
N ASP A 15 -31.32 -3.02 8.94
CA ASP A 15 -30.46 -2.21 8.08
C ASP A 15 -29.09 -1.91 8.72
N LYS A 16 -29.06 -1.68 10.03
CA LYS A 16 -27.84 -1.27 10.74
C LYS A 16 -27.20 -2.39 11.56
N GLY A 17 -27.84 -3.55 11.68
CA GLY A 17 -27.37 -4.67 12.48
C GLY A 17 -27.30 -4.38 13.99
N ILE A 18 -28.00 -3.34 14.48
CA ILE A 18 -28.07 -2.99 15.90
C ILE A 18 -29.24 -3.77 16.52
N PRO A 19 -29.02 -4.59 17.58
CA PRO A 19 -30.10 -5.35 18.20
C PRO A 19 -31.25 -4.48 18.69
N PHE A 20 -32.50 -4.91 18.48
CA PHE A 20 -33.71 -4.18 18.88
C PHE A 20 -33.70 -3.67 20.35
N PRO A 21 -33.21 -4.45 21.35
CA PRO A 21 -33.09 -3.94 22.72
C PRO A 21 -32.22 -2.69 22.83
N THR A 22 -31.12 -2.63 22.05
CA THR A 22 -30.22 -1.46 22.03
C THR A 22 -30.89 -0.28 21.33
N VAL A 23 -31.53 -0.50 20.20
CA VAL A 23 -32.33 0.56 19.48
C VAL A 23 -33.41 1.14 20.40
N LYS A 24 -34.11 0.26 21.14
CA LYS A 24 -35.13 0.63 22.13
C LYS A 24 -34.52 1.49 23.24
N ALA A 25 -33.41 1.04 23.86
CA ALA A 25 -32.76 1.77 24.95
C ALA A 25 -32.26 3.16 24.51
N VAL A 26 -31.68 3.29 23.32
CA VAL A 26 -31.26 4.59 22.75
C VAL A 26 -32.46 5.52 22.53
N LEU A 27 -33.62 4.99 22.10
CA LEU A 27 -34.82 5.78 21.93
C LEU A 27 -35.34 6.29 23.27
N GLU A 28 -35.46 5.39 24.26
CA GLU A 28 -35.92 5.72 25.61
C GLU A 28 -35.03 6.78 26.27
N GLU A 29 -33.69 6.60 26.21
CA GLU A 29 -32.71 7.56 26.72
C GLU A 29 -32.79 8.93 26.01
N SER A 30 -32.88 8.93 24.68
CA SER A 30 -32.98 10.17 23.91
C SER A 30 -34.27 10.95 24.21
N LEU A 31 -35.37 10.24 24.43
CA LEU A 31 -36.66 10.82 24.79
C LEU A 31 -36.66 11.32 26.25
N LEU A 32 -36.01 10.58 27.16
CA LEU A 32 -35.86 10.99 28.54
C LEU A 32 -35.06 12.29 28.65
N ALA A 33 -33.90 12.37 27.97
CA ALA A 33 -33.09 13.59 27.92
C ALA A 33 -33.87 14.82 27.41
N ALA A 34 -34.75 14.60 26.42
CA ALA A 34 -35.61 15.67 25.88
C ALA A 34 -36.74 16.02 26.81
N TYR A 35 -37.27 15.06 27.58
CA TYR A 35 -38.25 15.29 28.63
C TYR A 35 -37.67 16.10 29.77
N GLU A 36 -36.48 15.72 30.28
CA GLU A 36 -35.79 16.41 31.36
C GLU A 36 -35.41 17.87 31.02
N GLY A 37 -35.11 18.14 29.74
CA GLY A 37 -34.82 19.50 29.26
C GLY A 37 -35.98 20.46 29.18
N ARG A 38 -37.21 20.05 29.54
CA ARG A 38 -38.43 20.91 29.49
C ARG A 38 -38.77 21.53 30.83
N GLU A 39 -39.45 22.66 30.81
CA GLU A 39 -40.04 23.25 32.02
C GLU A 39 -41.14 22.33 32.57
N GLY A 40 -41.02 21.98 33.84
CA GLY A 40 -41.99 21.11 34.54
C GLY A 40 -41.70 19.61 34.39
N ALA A 41 -40.50 19.23 33.97
CA ALA A 41 -40.04 17.83 34.02
C ALA A 41 -39.95 17.37 35.49
N GLU A 42 -40.42 16.16 35.75
CA GLU A 42 -40.33 15.56 37.08
C GLU A 42 -39.05 14.73 37.21
N GLU A 43 -38.27 14.99 38.26
CA GLU A 43 -37.06 14.22 38.56
C GLU A 43 -37.38 12.75 38.85
N GLY A 44 -36.59 11.82 38.28
CA GLY A 44 -36.79 10.38 38.47
C GLY A 44 -37.88 9.77 37.54
N ALA A 45 -38.26 10.47 36.49
CA ALA A 45 -39.13 9.93 35.46
C ALA A 45 -38.33 8.99 34.54
N GLU A 46 -38.97 7.97 33.99
CA GLU A 46 -38.43 7.05 32.98
C GLU A 46 -39.30 7.07 31.74
N VAL A 47 -38.70 6.94 30.57
CA VAL A 47 -39.45 6.76 29.31
C VAL A 47 -39.46 5.28 28.99
N VAL A 48 -40.62 4.71 28.73
CA VAL A 48 -40.83 3.31 28.44
C VAL A 48 -41.53 3.15 27.09
N LEU A 49 -40.90 2.37 26.20
CA LEU A 49 -41.51 1.88 24.97
C LEU A 49 -42.09 0.50 25.23
N ASP A 50 -43.38 0.34 25.08
CA ASP A 50 -44.05 -0.93 25.10
C ASP A 50 -43.74 -1.69 23.79
N ALA A 51 -43.03 -2.85 23.92
CA ALA A 51 -42.59 -3.64 22.77
C ALA A 51 -43.71 -4.37 22.02
N GLU A 52 -44.94 -4.46 22.63
CA GLU A 52 -46.07 -5.11 21.97
C GLU A 52 -47.00 -4.09 21.29
N SER A 53 -47.27 -2.97 21.95
CA SER A 53 -48.18 -1.95 21.44
C SER A 53 -47.49 -0.83 20.64
N GLY A 54 -46.21 -0.60 20.87
CA GLY A 54 -45.45 0.52 20.32
C GLY A 54 -45.80 1.88 20.96
N ASP A 55 -46.48 1.87 22.12
CA ASP A 55 -46.86 3.09 22.81
C ASP A 55 -45.66 3.58 23.68
N LEU A 56 -45.39 4.88 23.60
CA LEU A 56 -44.38 5.57 24.39
C LEU A 56 -45.05 6.25 25.58
N ARG A 57 -44.52 5.98 26.78
CA ARG A 57 -45.03 6.59 28.03
C ARG A 57 -43.89 7.14 28.87
N VAL A 58 -44.18 8.20 29.59
CA VAL A 58 -43.33 8.71 30.66
C VAL A 58 -43.93 8.23 31.99
N VAL A 59 -43.15 7.47 32.74
CA VAL A 59 -43.58 6.81 33.97
C VAL A 59 -42.71 7.28 35.14
N LYS A 60 -43.34 7.54 36.28
CA LYS A 60 -42.65 7.81 37.53
C LYS A 60 -43.29 6.99 38.66
N GLU A 61 -42.50 6.21 39.38
CA GLU A 61 -42.95 5.34 40.48
C GLU A 61 -44.14 4.42 40.09
N GLY A 62 -44.27 4.09 38.78
CA GLY A 62 -45.35 3.26 38.23
C GLY A 62 -46.59 4.05 37.80
N GLU A 63 -46.63 5.36 37.99
CA GLU A 63 -47.72 6.22 37.49
C GLU A 63 -47.36 6.80 36.12
N ASP A 64 -48.36 6.83 35.21
CA ASP A 64 -48.23 7.43 33.88
C ASP A 64 -48.39 8.95 33.96
N ILE A 65 -47.29 9.66 33.75
CA ILE A 65 -47.21 11.12 33.76
C ILE A 65 -46.97 11.69 32.36
N THR A 66 -47.32 10.95 31.31
CA THR A 66 -47.05 11.31 29.90
C THR A 66 -47.72 12.66 29.56
N PRO A 67 -46.96 13.69 29.17
CA PRO A 67 -47.49 14.97 28.76
C PRO A 67 -48.33 14.88 27.48
N ALA A 68 -49.37 15.68 27.37
CA ALA A 68 -50.24 15.68 26.19
C ALA A 68 -49.51 16.02 24.87
N ASP A 69 -48.41 16.75 24.93
CA ASP A 69 -47.58 17.13 23.77
C ASP A 69 -46.38 16.19 23.53
N PHE A 70 -46.27 15.08 24.29
CA PHE A 70 -45.15 14.16 24.24
C PHE A 70 -44.91 13.53 22.84
N THR A 71 -46.01 13.24 22.12
CA THR A 71 -45.92 12.72 20.73
C THR A 71 -45.19 13.69 19.80
N ARG A 72 -45.35 14.98 19.96
CA ARG A 72 -44.67 16.00 19.17
C ARG A 72 -43.18 16.07 19.53
N ILE A 73 -42.87 15.98 20.81
CA ILE A 73 -41.49 15.93 21.32
C ILE A 73 -40.81 14.69 20.77
N ALA A 74 -41.43 13.52 20.90
CA ALA A 74 -40.89 12.26 20.38
C ALA A 74 -40.56 12.33 18.89
N ALA A 75 -41.47 12.91 18.08
CA ALA A 75 -41.20 13.06 16.64
C ALA A 75 -40.05 14.02 16.31
N GLN A 76 -39.75 15.00 17.14
CA GLN A 76 -38.62 15.90 16.97
C GLN A 76 -37.32 15.25 17.40
N VAL A 77 -37.32 14.57 18.55
CA VAL A 77 -36.16 13.84 19.07
C VAL A 77 -35.71 12.71 18.13
N MET A 78 -36.67 11.95 17.61
CA MET A 78 -36.38 10.92 16.61
C MET A 78 -35.60 11.47 15.42
N ARG A 79 -35.95 12.66 14.94
CA ARG A 79 -35.28 13.26 13.76
C ARG A 79 -33.90 13.83 14.04
N GLN A 80 -33.61 14.27 15.24
CA GLN A 80 -32.36 14.98 15.55
C GLN A 80 -31.38 14.15 16.39
N THR A 81 -31.82 13.62 17.52
CA THR A 81 -30.91 13.00 18.49
C THR A 81 -30.85 11.49 18.34
N PHE A 82 -31.97 10.84 18.12
CA PHE A 82 -32.01 9.37 18.01
C PHE A 82 -31.23 8.84 16.83
N TYR A 83 -31.42 9.39 15.62
CA TYR A 83 -30.63 8.96 14.46
C TYR A 83 -29.16 9.28 14.60
N GLN A 84 -28.81 10.38 15.26
CA GLN A 84 -27.41 10.70 15.52
C GLN A 84 -26.78 9.67 16.44
N ARG A 85 -27.41 9.32 17.56
CA ARG A 85 -26.95 8.31 18.51
C ARG A 85 -26.83 6.91 17.88
N LEU A 86 -27.81 6.52 17.06
CA LEU A 86 -27.72 5.27 16.32
C LEU A 86 -26.55 5.23 15.33
N ASN A 87 -26.28 6.35 14.68
CA ASN A 87 -25.11 6.42 13.80
C ASN A 87 -23.80 6.37 14.56
N GLU A 88 -23.72 6.97 15.76
CA GLU A 88 -22.55 6.85 16.64
C GLU A 88 -22.31 5.38 17.02
N ILE A 89 -23.31 4.67 17.50
CA ILE A 89 -23.22 3.24 17.87
C ILE A 89 -22.84 2.38 16.66
N HIS A 90 -23.47 2.63 15.50
CA HIS A 90 -23.14 1.90 14.28
C HIS A 90 -21.67 2.12 13.86
N ASN A 91 -21.17 3.35 13.99
CA ASN A 91 -19.77 3.64 13.68
C ASN A 91 -18.81 3.02 14.69
N ASP A 92 -19.17 2.98 15.98
CA ASP A 92 -18.34 2.29 17.00
C ASP A 92 -18.24 0.79 16.70
N GLN A 93 -19.35 0.15 16.29
CA GLN A 93 -19.34 -1.25 15.85
C GLN A 93 -18.49 -1.45 14.58
N LEU A 94 -18.52 -0.50 13.65
CA LEU A 94 -17.65 -0.54 12.45
C LEU A 94 -16.18 -0.35 12.82
N LEU A 95 -15.89 0.51 13.80
CA LEU A 95 -14.53 0.70 14.32
C LEU A 95 -14.00 -0.59 14.96
N GLU A 96 -14.81 -1.29 15.73
CA GLU A 96 -14.44 -2.57 16.31
C GLU A 96 -14.24 -3.68 15.24
N GLU A 97 -15.12 -3.76 14.23
CA GLU A 97 -15.07 -4.81 13.22
C GLU A 97 -14.01 -4.57 12.14
N TYR A 98 -13.83 -3.33 11.73
CA TYR A 98 -12.96 -2.98 10.59
C TYR A 98 -11.67 -2.25 11.00
N GLY A 99 -11.56 -1.75 12.23
CA GLY A 99 -10.38 -1.04 12.71
C GLY A 99 -9.10 -1.84 12.56
N ASP A 100 -9.12 -3.09 13.04
CA ASP A 100 -7.98 -4.01 12.95
C ASP A 100 -7.75 -4.58 11.55
N ARG A 101 -8.72 -4.38 10.64
CA ARG A 101 -8.66 -4.85 9.25
C ARG A 101 -8.28 -3.77 8.25
N MET A 102 -7.96 -2.57 8.73
CA MET A 102 -7.44 -1.52 7.84
C MET A 102 -6.16 -2.00 7.17
N GLY A 103 -6.09 -1.87 5.86
CA GLY A 103 -5.01 -2.45 5.08
C GLY A 103 -5.31 -3.80 4.45
N ASP A 104 -6.42 -4.45 4.81
CA ASP A 104 -6.82 -5.72 4.21
C ASP A 104 -7.49 -5.52 2.85
N ILE A 105 -7.55 -6.63 2.10
CA ILE A 105 -8.37 -6.74 0.90
C ILE A 105 -9.68 -7.42 1.24
N VAL A 106 -10.78 -6.79 0.83
CA VAL A 106 -12.12 -7.35 0.94
C VAL A 106 -12.80 -7.42 -0.42
N THR A 107 -13.72 -8.37 -0.55
CA THR A 107 -14.57 -8.47 -1.75
C THR A 107 -15.89 -7.77 -1.46
N GLY A 108 -16.27 -6.83 -2.33
CA GLY A 108 -17.54 -6.14 -2.25
C GLY A 108 -18.33 -6.21 -3.56
N ILE A 109 -19.58 -5.78 -3.50
CA ILE A 109 -20.48 -5.69 -4.64
C ILE A 109 -20.77 -4.21 -4.92
N VAL A 110 -20.57 -3.79 -6.16
CA VAL A 110 -20.89 -2.43 -6.59
C VAL A 110 -22.41 -2.23 -6.53
N GLN A 111 -22.88 -1.31 -5.68
CA GLN A 111 -24.30 -0.98 -5.52
C GLN A 111 -24.73 0.16 -6.45
N GLN A 112 -23.97 1.25 -6.40
CA GLN A 112 -24.24 2.42 -7.23
C GLN A 112 -22.92 2.99 -7.73
N SER A 113 -22.89 3.32 -9.00
CA SER A 113 -21.70 3.95 -9.61
C SER A 113 -22.10 5.27 -10.25
N HIS A 114 -21.52 6.35 -9.78
CA HIS A 114 -21.60 7.67 -10.35
C HIS A 114 -20.21 8.19 -10.69
N ARG A 115 -20.10 9.20 -11.57
CA ARG A 115 -18.80 9.72 -12.02
C ARG A 115 -17.86 10.19 -10.91
N ARG A 116 -18.39 10.55 -9.74
CA ARG A 116 -17.61 11.10 -8.61
C ARG A 116 -17.40 10.11 -7.47
N MET A 117 -18.21 9.07 -7.39
CA MET A 117 -18.19 8.11 -6.29
C MET A 117 -18.86 6.81 -6.69
N THR A 118 -18.39 5.72 -6.15
CA THR A 118 -18.99 4.40 -6.28
C THR A 118 -19.24 3.86 -4.89
N LEU A 119 -20.45 3.37 -4.63
CA LEU A 119 -20.77 2.67 -3.40
C LEU A 119 -20.53 1.17 -3.59
N VAL A 120 -19.85 0.58 -2.64
CA VAL A 120 -19.48 -0.83 -2.62
C VAL A 120 -20.04 -1.46 -1.35
N ASP A 121 -20.93 -2.41 -1.50
CA ASP A 121 -21.47 -3.20 -0.41
C ASP A 121 -20.49 -4.28 0.00
N LEU A 122 -20.09 -4.27 1.25
CA LEU A 122 -19.21 -5.26 1.86
C LEU A 122 -19.97 -6.33 2.66
N GLY A 123 -21.30 -6.31 2.56
CA GLY A 123 -22.23 -7.25 3.20
C GLY A 123 -22.89 -6.67 4.46
N ARG A 124 -22.15 -6.06 5.37
CA ARG A 124 -22.68 -5.40 6.58
C ARG A 124 -22.60 -3.89 6.52
N VAL A 125 -21.75 -3.36 5.69
CA VAL A 125 -21.49 -1.94 5.56
C VAL A 125 -21.32 -1.56 4.11
N GLU A 126 -21.80 -0.37 3.77
CA GLU A 126 -21.48 0.27 2.50
C GLU A 126 -20.17 1.05 2.64
N ALA A 127 -19.26 0.84 1.70
CA ALA A 127 -18.01 1.55 1.60
C ALA A 127 -18.03 2.52 0.43
N LEU A 128 -17.32 3.62 0.59
CA LEU A 128 -17.15 4.63 -0.44
C LEU A 128 -15.87 4.36 -1.23
N LEU A 129 -15.97 4.23 -2.56
CA LEU A 129 -14.86 4.27 -3.51
C LEU A 129 -14.88 5.63 -4.22
N PRO A 130 -14.18 6.66 -3.70
CA PRO A 130 -14.18 8.00 -4.27
C PRO A 130 -13.43 8.03 -5.61
N ALA A 131 -13.67 9.04 -6.44
CA ALA A 131 -13.04 9.16 -7.76
C ALA A 131 -11.50 9.18 -7.72
N SER A 132 -10.91 9.72 -6.65
CA SER A 132 -9.45 9.70 -6.42
C SER A 132 -8.87 8.29 -6.29
N GLU A 133 -9.68 7.35 -5.77
CA GLU A 133 -9.29 5.97 -5.49
C GLU A 133 -9.76 4.98 -6.58
N GLN A 134 -10.51 5.48 -7.58
CA GLN A 134 -10.92 4.71 -8.74
C GLN A 134 -9.77 4.62 -9.76
N VAL A 135 -9.72 3.51 -10.48
CA VAL A 135 -8.80 3.32 -11.60
C VAL A 135 -9.43 3.89 -12.86
N PRO A 136 -8.78 4.83 -13.59
CA PRO A 136 -9.39 5.53 -14.73
C PRO A 136 -9.92 4.63 -15.84
N ASN A 137 -9.30 3.47 -16.05
CA ASN A 137 -9.65 2.52 -17.11
C ASN A 137 -10.62 1.42 -16.65
N GLU A 138 -11.02 1.42 -15.37
CA GLU A 138 -12.00 0.48 -14.84
C GLU A 138 -13.43 1.04 -14.96
N ARG A 139 -14.37 0.15 -15.27
CA ARG A 139 -15.80 0.43 -15.19
C ARG A 139 -16.37 -0.34 -14.02
N TYR A 140 -17.14 0.35 -13.19
CA TYR A 140 -17.79 -0.22 -12.01
C TYR A 140 -19.29 -0.37 -12.33
N GLU A 141 -19.70 -1.57 -12.70
CA GLU A 141 -21.09 -1.87 -13.05
C GLU A 141 -21.86 -2.35 -11.82
N ASN A 142 -23.12 -1.94 -11.70
CA ASN A 142 -23.97 -2.35 -10.57
C ASN A 142 -24.09 -3.89 -10.52
N GLY A 143 -23.96 -4.46 -9.34
CA GLY A 143 -23.95 -5.90 -9.12
C GLY A 143 -22.60 -6.60 -9.39
N GLN A 144 -21.60 -5.86 -9.87
CA GLN A 144 -20.27 -6.41 -10.12
C GLN A 144 -19.54 -6.66 -8.80
N ARG A 145 -18.93 -7.85 -8.67
CA ARG A 145 -17.99 -8.14 -7.58
C ARG A 145 -16.62 -7.56 -7.90
N ILE A 146 -16.03 -6.87 -6.92
CA ILE A 146 -14.69 -6.30 -7.01
C ILE A 146 -13.94 -6.53 -5.70
N LYS A 147 -12.62 -6.71 -5.77
CA LYS A 147 -11.75 -6.68 -4.60
C LYS A 147 -11.29 -5.25 -4.37
N VAL A 148 -11.36 -4.79 -3.13
CA VAL A 148 -10.98 -3.43 -2.75
C VAL A 148 -10.09 -3.47 -1.52
N TYR A 149 -9.21 -2.49 -1.42
CA TYR A 149 -8.34 -2.27 -0.27
C TYR A 149 -9.03 -1.35 0.74
N LEU A 150 -9.06 -1.72 2.00
CA LEU A 150 -9.60 -0.92 3.09
C LEU A 150 -8.62 0.22 3.40
N LEU A 151 -8.96 1.43 2.97
CA LEU A 151 -8.03 2.56 2.99
C LEU A 151 -8.09 3.35 4.29
N GLU A 152 -9.27 3.77 4.68
CA GLU A 152 -9.48 4.57 5.90
C GLU A 152 -10.89 4.41 6.43
N LEU A 153 -11.02 4.58 7.74
CA LEU A 153 -12.29 4.72 8.42
C LEU A 153 -12.43 6.20 8.81
N ARG A 154 -13.48 6.84 8.34
CA ARG A 154 -13.75 8.26 8.56
C ARG A 154 -14.65 8.47 9.78
N GLU A 155 -14.50 9.62 10.42
CA GLU A 155 -15.42 10.04 11.48
C GLU A 155 -16.87 10.12 10.98
N PRO A 156 -17.84 9.93 11.89
CA PRO A 156 -19.25 9.97 11.57
C PRO A 156 -19.65 11.27 10.84
N GLY A 157 -20.28 11.15 9.69
CA GLY A 157 -20.70 12.27 8.88
C GLY A 157 -21.91 11.93 8.01
N ARG A 158 -22.12 12.71 6.96
CA ARG A 158 -23.12 12.39 5.94
C ARG A 158 -22.50 11.43 4.92
N GLY A 159 -22.80 10.14 5.02
CA GLY A 159 -22.39 9.13 4.06
C GLY A 159 -21.62 7.97 4.70
N PRO A 160 -21.14 7.01 3.88
CA PRO A 160 -20.37 5.86 4.36
C PRO A 160 -19.11 6.27 5.09
N SER A 161 -18.86 5.66 6.26
CA SER A 161 -17.70 5.93 7.10
C SER A 161 -16.44 5.22 6.58
N LEU A 162 -16.60 4.11 5.84
CA LEU A 162 -15.50 3.31 5.33
C LEU A 162 -15.13 3.72 3.90
N THR A 163 -13.86 4.08 3.69
CA THR A 163 -13.32 4.39 2.37
C THR A 163 -12.47 3.25 1.88
N VAL A 164 -12.68 2.87 0.61
CA VAL A 164 -11.93 1.81 -0.04
C VAL A 164 -11.20 2.32 -1.28
N SER A 165 -10.14 1.61 -1.66
CA SER A 165 -9.31 1.96 -2.82
C SER A 165 -9.14 0.78 -3.78
N ARG A 166 -9.17 1.10 -5.08
CA ARG A 166 -8.69 0.21 -6.15
C ARG A 166 -7.32 0.64 -6.67
N ARG A 167 -6.85 1.80 -6.22
CA ARG A 167 -5.65 2.47 -6.73
C ARG A 167 -4.44 2.29 -5.82
N HIS A 168 -4.66 2.06 -4.53
CA HIS A 168 -3.60 1.92 -3.54
C HIS A 168 -2.69 0.71 -3.84
N GLU A 169 -1.40 0.83 -3.58
CA GLU A 169 -0.42 -0.25 -3.80
C GLU A 169 -0.68 -1.47 -2.91
N GLY A 170 -1.25 -1.26 -1.72
CA GLY A 170 -1.66 -2.34 -0.82
C GLY A 170 -2.63 -3.33 -1.45
N LEU A 171 -3.49 -2.87 -2.40
CA LEU A 171 -4.32 -3.80 -3.16
C LEU A 171 -3.47 -4.81 -3.94
N LEU A 172 -2.40 -4.35 -4.57
CA LEU A 172 -1.52 -5.22 -5.35
C LEU A 172 -0.75 -6.18 -4.44
N LYS A 173 -0.24 -5.69 -3.29
CA LYS A 173 0.46 -6.52 -2.28
C LYS A 173 -0.45 -7.65 -1.80
N GLY A 174 -1.64 -7.35 -1.32
CA GLY A 174 -2.54 -8.36 -0.79
C GLY A 174 -3.14 -9.28 -1.87
N LEU A 175 -3.25 -8.83 -3.14
CA LEU A 175 -3.59 -9.76 -4.24
C LEU A 175 -2.51 -10.81 -4.45
N PHE A 176 -1.23 -10.43 -4.33
CA PHE A 176 -0.14 -11.40 -4.36
C PHE A 176 -0.15 -12.33 -3.14
N GLU A 177 -0.44 -11.84 -1.94
CA GLU A 177 -0.59 -12.67 -0.74
C GLU A 177 -1.68 -13.73 -0.91
N LEU A 178 -2.79 -13.37 -1.55
CA LEU A 178 -3.88 -14.32 -1.82
C LEU A 178 -3.53 -15.39 -2.86
N GLU A 179 -2.69 -15.06 -3.86
CA GLU A 179 -2.38 -15.96 -4.99
C GLU A 179 -1.06 -16.72 -4.80
N VAL A 180 -0.18 -16.27 -3.91
CA VAL A 180 1.17 -16.80 -3.70
C VAL A 180 1.35 -17.27 -2.27
N PRO A 181 1.21 -18.59 -2.01
CA PRO A 181 1.35 -19.15 -0.67
C PRO A 181 2.70 -18.82 -0.02
N GLU A 182 3.78 -18.75 -0.80
CA GLU A 182 5.13 -18.43 -0.31
C GLU A 182 5.23 -17.01 0.26
N ILE A 183 4.35 -16.08 -0.18
CA ILE A 183 4.23 -14.73 0.41
C ILE A 183 3.41 -14.81 1.68
N TYR A 184 2.27 -15.51 1.66
CA TYR A 184 1.42 -15.69 2.82
C TYR A 184 2.15 -16.36 4.00
N ASP A 185 2.99 -17.36 3.70
CA ASP A 185 3.80 -18.10 4.67
C ASP A 185 5.08 -17.33 5.10
N GLY A 186 5.37 -16.17 4.48
CA GLY A 186 6.50 -15.32 4.83
C GLY A 186 7.87 -15.76 4.25
N TYR A 187 7.91 -16.77 3.39
CA TYR A 187 9.14 -17.21 2.72
C TYR A 187 9.60 -16.23 1.65
N VAL A 188 8.63 -15.58 0.99
CA VAL A 188 8.87 -14.53 0.00
C VAL A 188 8.25 -13.23 0.51
N GLU A 189 8.99 -12.14 0.40
CA GLU A 189 8.57 -10.81 0.86
C GLU A 189 8.51 -9.84 -0.32
N ILE A 190 7.45 -9.01 -0.35
CA ILE A 190 7.37 -7.87 -1.26
C ILE A 190 8.06 -6.67 -0.61
N LYS A 191 9.27 -6.34 -1.07
CA LYS A 191 10.07 -5.23 -0.53
C LYS A 191 9.57 -3.86 -0.95
N ALA A 192 9.20 -3.71 -2.23
CA ALA A 192 8.73 -2.45 -2.78
C ALA A 192 7.70 -2.66 -3.89
N VAL A 193 6.82 -1.69 -4.06
CA VAL A 193 5.85 -1.63 -5.15
C VAL A 193 5.86 -0.23 -5.76
N ALA A 194 5.97 -0.15 -7.08
CA ALA A 194 5.74 1.07 -7.84
C ALA A 194 4.55 0.84 -8.77
N ARG A 195 3.46 1.60 -8.58
CA ARG A 195 2.20 1.36 -9.27
C ARG A 195 1.71 2.59 -10.03
N GLU A 196 1.36 2.40 -11.29
CA GLU A 196 0.51 3.27 -12.09
C GLU A 196 -0.79 2.52 -12.37
N ALA A 197 -1.75 2.68 -11.46
CA ALA A 197 -2.99 1.91 -11.43
C ALA A 197 -3.73 1.89 -12.78
N GLY A 198 -4.08 0.71 -13.24
CA GLY A 198 -4.74 0.46 -14.52
C GLY A 198 -3.81 0.47 -15.74
N LEU A 199 -2.52 0.74 -15.57
CA LEU A 199 -1.54 0.80 -16.66
C LEU A 199 -0.43 -0.24 -16.45
N ARG A 200 0.47 0.00 -15.51
CA ARG A 200 1.62 -0.87 -15.24
C ARG A 200 2.10 -0.74 -13.82
N SER A 201 2.60 -1.83 -13.27
CA SER A 201 3.20 -1.89 -11.94
C SER A 201 4.49 -2.69 -11.96
N LYS A 202 5.40 -2.34 -11.04
CA LYS A 202 6.62 -3.09 -10.75
C LYS A 202 6.57 -3.54 -9.29
N VAL A 203 6.92 -4.80 -9.03
CA VAL A 203 6.91 -5.40 -7.70
C VAL A 203 8.28 -6.00 -7.44
N ALA A 204 8.97 -5.50 -6.43
CA ALA A 204 10.25 -6.02 -5.99
C ALA A 204 10.04 -7.09 -4.92
N VAL A 205 10.53 -8.30 -5.17
CA VAL A 205 10.35 -9.46 -4.30
C VAL A 205 11.70 -10.02 -3.84
N HIS A 206 11.74 -10.48 -2.60
CA HIS A 206 12.92 -11.08 -1.97
C HIS A 206 12.55 -12.41 -1.34
N SER A 207 13.48 -13.37 -1.34
CA SER A 207 13.31 -14.62 -0.59
C SER A 207 14.08 -14.57 0.72
N ASN A 208 13.40 -14.87 1.81
CA ASN A 208 13.99 -15.00 3.14
C ASN A 208 14.64 -16.40 3.33
N GLU A 209 14.33 -17.36 2.44
CA GLU A 209 14.79 -18.75 2.49
C GLU A 209 15.71 -19.08 1.33
N GLN A 210 16.81 -19.82 1.63
CA GLN A 210 17.72 -20.30 0.59
C GLN A 210 17.06 -21.37 -0.27
N GLY A 211 17.15 -21.21 -1.59
CA GLY A 211 16.64 -22.19 -2.55
C GLY A 211 15.24 -21.89 -3.09
N ILE A 212 14.57 -20.83 -2.60
CA ILE A 212 13.30 -20.36 -3.16
C ILE A 212 13.60 -19.23 -4.15
N ASP A 213 13.15 -19.39 -5.39
CA ASP A 213 13.14 -18.30 -6.38
C ASP A 213 11.92 -17.40 -6.15
N PRO A 214 12.12 -16.17 -5.64
CA PRO A 214 10.99 -15.30 -5.30
C PRO A 214 10.21 -14.83 -6.55
N VAL A 215 10.90 -14.67 -7.68
CA VAL A 215 10.25 -14.27 -8.95
C VAL A 215 9.43 -15.44 -9.49
N GLY A 216 10.02 -16.63 -9.52
CA GLY A 216 9.34 -17.85 -9.96
C GLY A 216 8.11 -18.17 -9.12
N ALA A 217 8.17 -18.00 -7.80
CA ALA A 217 7.04 -18.19 -6.89
C ALA A 217 5.87 -17.25 -7.22
N CYS A 218 6.14 -15.97 -7.44
CA CYS A 218 5.13 -14.96 -7.77
C CYS A 218 4.57 -15.13 -9.19
N VAL A 219 5.39 -15.53 -10.15
CA VAL A 219 4.94 -15.81 -11.52
C VAL A 219 4.05 -17.05 -11.56
N GLY A 220 4.45 -18.11 -10.83
CA GLY A 220 3.77 -19.38 -10.78
C GLY A 220 3.89 -20.22 -12.06
N PRO A 221 3.39 -21.47 -12.06
CA PRO A 221 3.47 -22.36 -13.19
C PRO A 221 2.87 -21.75 -14.46
N ARG A 222 3.69 -21.60 -15.50
CA ARG A 222 3.30 -20.97 -16.79
C ARG A 222 2.69 -19.56 -16.62
N GLY A 223 3.03 -18.84 -15.55
CA GLY A 223 2.50 -17.51 -15.25
C GLY A 223 1.06 -17.50 -14.72
N SER A 224 0.57 -18.60 -14.14
CA SER A 224 -0.83 -18.70 -13.67
C SER A 224 -1.15 -17.69 -12.58
N ARG A 225 -0.25 -17.54 -11.57
CA ARG A 225 -0.48 -16.68 -10.42
C ARG A 225 -0.48 -15.20 -10.80
N VAL A 226 0.55 -14.74 -11.50
CA VAL A 226 0.61 -13.34 -11.97
C VAL A 226 -0.56 -13.01 -12.90
N ARG A 227 -1.00 -13.97 -13.76
CA ARG A 227 -2.19 -13.73 -14.61
C ARG A 227 -3.48 -13.60 -13.83
N ALA A 228 -3.64 -14.32 -12.70
CA ALA A 228 -4.80 -14.16 -11.82
C ALA A 228 -4.85 -12.74 -11.26
N VAL A 229 -3.73 -12.22 -10.76
CA VAL A 229 -3.61 -10.83 -10.28
C VAL A 229 -3.87 -9.81 -11.41
N VAL A 230 -3.24 -10.00 -12.58
CA VAL A 230 -3.45 -9.13 -13.76
C VAL A 230 -4.92 -9.12 -14.20
N SER A 231 -5.60 -10.27 -14.16
CA SER A 231 -7.04 -10.37 -14.50
C SER A 231 -7.92 -9.61 -13.51
N GLU A 232 -7.63 -9.71 -12.20
CA GLU A 232 -8.35 -8.95 -11.17
C GLU A 232 -8.19 -7.44 -11.35
N LEU A 233 -6.99 -6.99 -11.77
CA LEU A 233 -6.65 -5.59 -12.02
C LEU A 233 -6.97 -5.13 -13.47
N ARG A 234 -7.87 -5.84 -14.15
CA ARG A 234 -8.35 -5.46 -15.49
C ARG A 234 -7.24 -5.25 -16.53
N ASN A 235 -6.28 -6.18 -16.57
CA ASN A 235 -5.12 -6.19 -17.47
C ASN A 235 -4.06 -5.12 -17.18
N GLU A 236 -3.94 -4.63 -15.96
CA GLU A 236 -2.78 -3.88 -15.49
C GLU A 236 -1.53 -4.75 -15.65
N LYS A 237 -0.51 -4.26 -16.37
CA LYS A 237 0.73 -5.01 -16.59
C LYS A 237 1.56 -5.03 -15.32
N ILE A 238 2.09 -6.20 -14.95
CA ILE A 238 2.87 -6.37 -13.72
C ILE A 238 4.24 -6.94 -14.09
N ASP A 239 5.30 -6.22 -13.73
CA ASP A 239 6.69 -6.68 -13.81
C ASP A 239 7.13 -7.11 -12.41
N ILE A 240 7.51 -8.37 -12.25
CA ILE A 240 8.05 -8.92 -11.01
C ILE A 240 9.57 -8.89 -11.09
N ILE A 241 10.20 -8.26 -10.09
CA ILE A 241 11.63 -7.95 -10.08
C ILE A 241 12.23 -8.52 -8.81
N GLN A 242 13.35 -9.20 -8.95
CA GLN A 242 14.09 -9.65 -7.78
C GLN A 242 14.75 -8.46 -7.09
N TRP A 243 14.41 -8.24 -5.83
CA TRP A 243 15.06 -7.24 -5.00
C TRP A 243 16.53 -7.63 -4.74
N ASP A 244 17.40 -6.65 -4.62
CA ASP A 244 18.82 -6.85 -4.33
C ASP A 244 19.25 -5.82 -3.27
N PRO A 245 20.05 -6.20 -2.25
CA PRO A 245 20.55 -5.26 -1.26
C PRO A 245 21.56 -4.26 -1.84
N ASP A 246 22.20 -4.58 -2.96
CA ASP A 246 23.07 -3.68 -3.70
C ASP A 246 22.21 -2.76 -4.57
N PRO A 247 22.20 -1.43 -4.31
CA PRO A 247 21.37 -0.48 -5.05
C PRO A 247 21.66 -0.50 -6.56
N ALA A 248 22.93 -0.61 -6.98
CA ALA A 248 23.28 -0.63 -8.39
C ALA A 248 22.66 -1.84 -9.11
N ARG A 249 22.71 -3.01 -8.48
CA ARG A 249 22.11 -4.22 -9.01
C ARG A 249 20.59 -4.14 -9.00
N PHE A 250 20.00 -3.56 -7.94
CA PHE A 250 18.57 -3.40 -7.85
C PHE A 250 18.04 -2.45 -8.92
N ILE A 251 18.68 -1.30 -9.14
CA ILE A 251 18.32 -0.33 -10.18
C ILE A 251 18.42 -0.98 -11.57
N ALA A 252 19.49 -1.72 -11.84
CA ALA A 252 19.65 -2.44 -13.10
C ALA A 252 18.48 -3.42 -13.35
N LYS A 253 18.06 -4.18 -12.31
CA LYS A 253 16.90 -5.07 -12.39
C LYS A 253 15.58 -4.32 -12.50
N ALA A 254 15.44 -3.18 -11.83
CA ALA A 254 14.24 -2.34 -11.84
C ALA A 254 13.93 -1.77 -13.23
N LEU A 255 14.93 -1.57 -14.08
CA LEU A 255 14.77 -1.13 -15.46
C LEU A 255 14.34 -2.24 -16.44
N SER A 256 14.23 -3.50 -15.95
CA SER A 256 13.68 -4.59 -16.77
C SER A 256 12.38 -4.15 -17.49
N PRO A 257 12.16 -4.54 -18.77
CA PRO A 257 12.88 -5.53 -19.54
C PRO A 257 14.13 -5.02 -20.29
N ALA A 258 14.53 -3.75 -20.11
CA ALA A 258 15.75 -3.24 -20.74
C ALA A 258 17.01 -3.88 -20.10
N ARG A 259 18.03 -4.08 -20.93
CA ARG A 259 19.32 -4.54 -20.46
C ARG A 259 20.14 -3.33 -20.05
N VAL A 260 20.67 -3.35 -18.83
CA VAL A 260 21.57 -2.35 -18.30
C VAL A 260 22.99 -2.87 -18.43
N ARG A 261 23.93 -2.02 -18.85
CA ARG A 261 25.34 -2.34 -18.96
C ARG A 261 26.06 -2.02 -17.66
N GLU A 262 25.93 -0.78 -17.18
CA GLU A 262 26.61 -0.28 -16.00
C GLU A 262 25.73 0.67 -15.22
N VAL A 263 25.95 0.77 -13.91
CA VAL A 263 25.27 1.69 -13.01
C VAL A 263 26.32 2.35 -12.13
N TYR A 264 26.37 3.66 -12.17
CA TYR A 264 27.22 4.49 -11.32
C TYR A 264 26.33 5.15 -10.28
N LEU A 265 26.70 5.04 -9.01
CA LEU A 265 25.92 5.59 -7.89
C LEU A 265 26.62 6.81 -7.32
N ASP A 266 25.85 7.87 -7.12
CA ASP A 266 26.19 8.98 -6.27
C ASP A 266 25.34 8.88 -4.99
N GLU A 267 25.96 8.42 -3.91
CA GLU A 267 25.27 8.17 -2.63
C GLU A 267 24.90 9.50 -1.92
N GLU A 268 25.63 10.61 -2.19
CA GLU A 268 25.35 11.91 -1.55
C GLU A 268 24.08 12.55 -2.12
N GLU A 269 23.84 12.41 -3.44
CA GLU A 269 22.66 12.95 -4.12
C GLU A 269 21.52 11.93 -4.33
N GLU A 270 21.72 10.68 -3.90
CA GLU A 270 20.82 9.54 -4.15
C GLU A 270 20.48 9.42 -5.65
N GLN A 271 21.51 9.61 -6.49
CA GLN A 271 21.38 9.58 -7.94
C GLN A 271 22.15 8.41 -8.53
N ALA A 272 21.55 7.78 -9.53
CA ALA A 272 22.17 6.70 -10.31
C ALA A 272 22.25 7.11 -11.77
N GLU A 273 23.45 7.08 -12.33
CA GLU A 273 23.65 7.16 -13.77
C GLU A 273 23.70 5.73 -14.34
N VAL A 274 22.80 5.46 -15.27
CA VAL A 274 22.61 4.12 -15.83
C VAL A 274 22.94 4.12 -17.31
N ILE A 275 23.94 3.32 -17.66
CA ILE A 275 24.37 3.17 -19.04
C ILE A 275 23.66 1.97 -19.67
N VAL A 276 23.02 2.20 -20.78
CA VAL A 276 22.32 1.17 -21.55
C VAL A 276 22.84 1.11 -22.98
N PRO A 277 22.82 -0.06 -23.65
CA PRO A 277 23.09 -0.13 -25.08
C PRO A 277 22.14 0.79 -25.87
N ASP A 278 22.62 1.40 -26.96
CA ASP A 278 21.85 2.38 -27.72
C ASP A 278 20.49 1.84 -28.19
N ASP A 279 20.42 0.56 -28.57
CA ASP A 279 19.19 -0.13 -28.95
C ASP A 279 18.21 -0.35 -27.78
N GLN A 280 18.67 -0.27 -26.53
CA GLN A 280 17.87 -0.46 -25.31
C GLN A 280 17.35 0.84 -24.72
N LEU A 281 17.85 2.00 -25.12
CA LEU A 281 17.51 3.30 -24.53
C LEU A 281 15.99 3.55 -24.53
N SER A 282 15.35 3.35 -25.67
CA SER A 282 13.89 3.53 -25.79
C SER A 282 13.09 2.57 -24.91
N LEU A 283 13.62 1.37 -24.66
CA LEU A 283 13.00 0.36 -23.81
C LEU A 283 13.21 0.68 -22.33
N ALA A 284 14.41 1.17 -21.97
CA ALA A 284 14.76 1.60 -20.62
C ALA A 284 13.89 2.78 -20.16
N ILE A 285 13.71 3.78 -21.03
CA ILE A 285 12.82 4.91 -20.76
C ILE A 285 11.35 4.45 -20.78
N GLY A 286 10.98 3.64 -21.75
CA GLY A 286 9.61 3.18 -21.96
C GLY A 286 8.71 4.26 -22.59
N ARG A 287 7.48 3.86 -22.93
CA ARG A 287 6.49 4.79 -23.48
C ARG A 287 6.17 5.89 -22.45
N GLU A 288 6.26 7.16 -22.88
CA GLU A 288 6.02 8.33 -22.01
C GLU A 288 6.86 8.34 -20.71
N GLY A 289 8.04 7.71 -20.72
CA GLY A 289 8.91 7.60 -19.55
C GLY A 289 8.42 6.65 -18.46
N GLN A 290 7.43 5.81 -18.74
CA GLN A 290 6.77 4.97 -17.74
C GLN A 290 7.72 3.98 -17.07
N ASN A 291 8.59 3.32 -17.84
CA ASN A 291 9.49 2.33 -17.26
C ASN A 291 10.52 2.96 -16.33
N ALA A 292 11.14 4.07 -16.76
CA ALA A 292 12.07 4.85 -15.94
C ALA A 292 11.40 5.40 -14.67
N ARG A 293 10.21 6.02 -14.81
CA ARG A 293 9.46 6.58 -13.68
C ARG A 293 9.05 5.52 -12.65
N LEU A 294 8.65 4.33 -13.10
CA LEU A 294 8.34 3.22 -12.20
C LEU A 294 9.62 2.68 -11.53
N ALA A 295 10.75 2.64 -12.23
CA ALA A 295 12.03 2.23 -11.65
C ALA A 295 12.50 3.21 -10.56
N VAL A 296 12.40 4.52 -10.81
CA VAL A 296 12.67 5.58 -9.81
C VAL A 296 11.82 5.38 -8.56
N LYS A 297 10.50 5.19 -8.71
CA LYS A 297 9.58 4.97 -7.58
C LYS A 297 9.84 3.66 -6.83
N LEU A 298 10.34 2.63 -7.53
CA LEU A 298 10.60 1.33 -6.95
C LEU A 298 11.88 1.30 -6.13
N SER A 299 12.93 2.00 -6.61
CA SER A 299 14.25 2.02 -6.00
C SER A 299 14.47 3.16 -5.02
N ASP A 300 13.63 4.20 -5.10
CA ASP A 300 13.76 5.46 -4.37
C ASP A 300 15.04 6.25 -4.72
N TRP A 301 15.61 5.98 -5.90
CA TRP A 301 16.76 6.66 -6.46
C TRP A 301 16.39 7.50 -7.66
N LYS A 302 17.02 8.66 -7.83
CA LYS A 302 16.96 9.42 -9.08
C LYS A 302 17.76 8.67 -10.13
N ILE A 303 17.16 8.35 -11.27
CA ILE A 303 17.80 7.56 -12.32
C ILE A 303 17.97 8.41 -13.57
N ASP A 304 19.23 8.62 -14.00
CA ASP A 304 19.58 9.22 -15.27
C ASP A 304 20.04 8.11 -16.24
N ILE A 305 19.36 7.99 -17.38
CA ILE A 305 19.59 6.91 -18.33
C ILE A 305 20.31 7.48 -19.55
N LYS A 306 21.51 7.01 -19.82
CA LYS A 306 22.32 7.41 -20.96
C LYS A 306 22.59 6.25 -21.90
N PRO A 307 22.60 6.47 -23.23
CA PRO A 307 23.05 5.48 -24.17
C PRO A 307 24.58 5.32 -24.08
N GLU A 308 25.06 4.15 -24.38
CA GLU A 308 26.52 3.83 -24.40
C GLU A 308 27.32 4.81 -25.26
N SER A 309 26.76 5.26 -26.39
CA SER A 309 27.39 6.25 -27.27
C SER A 309 27.56 7.65 -26.66
N GLN A 310 26.85 7.97 -25.55
CA GLN A 310 26.95 9.23 -24.82
C GLN A 310 27.56 9.06 -23.42
N ALA A 311 27.87 7.82 -23.02
CA ALA A 311 28.61 7.60 -21.81
C ALA A 311 29.96 8.28 -21.97
N ILE A 312 30.28 9.22 -21.09
CA ILE A 312 31.63 9.79 -21.02
C ILE A 312 32.51 8.60 -20.66
N ASP A 313 33.52 8.35 -21.49
CA ASP A 313 34.56 7.40 -21.14
C ASP A 313 35.26 7.91 -19.88
N TYR A 314 34.76 7.52 -18.70
CA TYR A 314 35.48 7.71 -17.44
C TYR A 314 36.81 6.94 -17.42
N GLU A 315 37.07 6.18 -18.50
CA GLU A 315 38.32 5.46 -18.71
C GLU A 315 39.43 6.32 -19.35
N THR A 316 39.12 7.59 -19.79
CA THR A 316 40.09 8.42 -20.53
C THR A 316 40.47 9.74 -19.89
N GLU A 317 40.02 10.04 -18.68
CA GLU A 317 40.74 11.01 -17.86
C GLU A 317 41.82 10.28 -17.01
N GLU A 318 42.72 9.57 -17.67
CA GLU A 318 44.10 9.67 -17.24
C GLU A 318 44.51 11.11 -17.55
N GLU A 319 44.18 12.03 -16.61
CA GLU A 319 44.90 13.28 -16.52
C GLU A 319 46.40 12.89 -16.62
N ASP A 320 47.12 13.54 -17.53
CA ASP A 320 48.59 13.68 -17.51
C ASP A 320 48.96 14.26 -16.13
N TRP A 321 48.86 13.43 -15.09
CA TRP A 321 49.36 13.78 -13.78
C TRP A 321 50.89 13.65 -13.84
N GLU A 322 51.54 14.77 -14.14
CA GLU A 322 52.94 14.91 -13.84
C GLU A 322 53.14 14.69 -12.33
N PRO A 323 53.90 13.69 -11.92
CA PRO A 323 54.11 13.38 -10.51
C PRO A 323 54.76 14.59 -9.84
N ALA A 324 54.01 15.28 -8.97
CA ALA A 324 54.66 16.15 -7.98
C ALA A 324 55.61 15.25 -7.16
N GLU A 325 56.90 15.56 -7.26
CA GLU A 325 57.97 14.94 -6.48
C GLU A 325 57.73 15.22 -5.00
N ASP A 326 56.85 14.52 -4.30
CA ASP A 326 56.94 14.31 -2.85
C ASP A 326 55.59 13.73 -2.27
N SER A 327 55.24 12.52 -2.62
CA SER A 327 54.46 11.67 -1.69
C SER A 327 54.55 10.21 -2.10
N ALA A 328 55.39 9.46 -1.37
CA ALA A 328 55.66 8.04 -1.59
C ALA A 328 54.49 7.14 -1.17
N MET A 329 53.36 7.24 -1.83
CA MET A 329 52.31 6.21 -1.78
C MET A 329 52.24 5.48 -3.13
N HIS A 330 52.94 4.39 -3.22
CA HIS A 330 52.93 3.59 -4.44
C HIS A 330 51.66 2.79 -4.58
N ARG A 331 51.01 2.85 -5.73
CA ARG A 331 49.89 1.96 -6.07
C ARG A 331 50.36 0.51 -6.16
N CYS A 332 49.49 -0.39 -5.72
CA CYS A 332 49.71 -1.84 -5.79
C CYS A 332 50.03 -2.29 -7.23
N ARG A 333 51.11 -3.06 -7.39
CA ARG A 333 51.54 -3.56 -8.72
C ARG A 333 50.88 -4.86 -9.16
N ALA A 334 49.98 -5.43 -8.33
CA ALA A 334 49.30 -6.67 -8.69
C ALA A 334 48.42 -6.50 -9.94
N VAL A 335 48.45 -7.51 -10.79
CA VAL A 335 47.61 -7.63 -11.98
C VAL A 335 46.44 -8.56 -11.64
N LEU A 336 45.22 -8.09 -11.84
CA LEU A 336 44.00 -8.83 -11.63
C LEU A 336 43.78 -9.86 -12.75
N SER A 337 42.89 -10.80 -12.54
CA SER A 337 42.54 -11.85 -13.52
C SER A 337 41.99 -11.32 -14.86
N ASN A 338 41.52 -10.05 -14.86
CA ASN A 338 41.07 -9.33 -16.06
C ASN A 338 42.18 -8.57 -16.81
N GLY A 339 43.45 -8.70 -16.37
CA GLY A 339 44.60 -8.03 -16.97
C GLY A 339 44.83 -6.59 -16.51
N ARG A 340 43.96 -6.02 -15.62
CA ARG A 340 44.11 -4.67 -15.11
C ARG A 340 44.94 -4.62 -13.83
N ARG A 341 45.59 -3.48 -13.55
CA ARG A 341 46.30 -3.24 -12.30
C ARG A 341 45.31 -3.01 -11.14
N CYS A 342 45.69 -3.45 -9.95
CA CYS A 342 44.94 -3.19 -8.72
C CYS A 342 44.92 -1.68 -8.42
N ALA A 343 43.73 -1.16 -8.11
CA ALA A 343 43.52 0.26 -7.77
C ALA A 343 43.99 0.64 -6.37
N ASN A 344 44.20 -0.33 -5.46
CA ASN A 344 44.54 -0.09 -4.07
C ASN A 344 45.98 0.45 -3.90
N THR A 345 46.18 1.24 -2.84
CA THR A 345 47.51 1.70 -2.40
C THR A 345 48.32 0.52 -1.87
N ALA A 346 49.62 0.45 -2.22
CA ALA A 346 50.53 -0.52 -1.67
C ALA A 346 50.78 -0.26 -0.17
N LEU A 347 51.07 -1.31 0.58
CA LEU A 347 51.46 -1.17 1.98
C LEU A 347 52.81 -0.47 2.08
N SER A 348 53.04 0.28 3.16
CA SER A 348 54.28 0.94 3.43
C SER A 348 55.47 -0.06 3.38
N GLY A 349 56.44 0.16 2.50
CA GLY A 349 57.55 -0.74 2.31
C GLY A 349 57.27 -1.95 1.40
N SER A 350 56.12 -2.03 0.75
CA SER A 350 55.75 -3.07 -0.20
C SER A 350 55.31 -2.48 -1.54
N LEU A 351 55.47 -3.23 -2.62
CA LEU A 351 54.94 -2.90 -3.94
C LEU A 351 53.49 -3.37 -4.12
N PHE A 352 52.90 -4.02 -3.10
CA PHE A 352 51.57 -4.67 -3.16
C PHE A 352 50.70 -4.27 -1.98
N CYS A 353 49.38 -4.24 -2.18
CA CYS A 353 48.40 -3.99 -1.13
C CYS A 353 48.19 -5.20 -0.22
N GLY A 354 47.42 -5.06 0.89
CA GLY A 354 47.21 -6.10 1.90
C GLY A 354 46.36 -7.30 1.47
N ILE A 355 45.95 -7.40 0.21
CA ILE A 355 45.16 -8.53 -0.31
C ILE A 355 46.07 -9.74 -0.51
N ALA A 356 45.73 -10.89 0.08
CA ALA A 356 46.56 -12.10 0.09
C ALA A 356 46.99 -12.60 -1.31
N SER A 357 46.10 -12.53 -2.31
CA SER A 357 46.40 -12.88 -3.71
C SER A 357 47.35 -11.91 -4.38
N HIS A 358 47.42 -10.66 -3.94
CA HIS A 358 48.36 -9.65 -4.45
C HIS A 358 49.71 -9.75 -3.76
N GLN A 359 49.75 -10.13 -2.50
CA GLN A 359 50.99 -10.43 -1.77
C GLN A 359 51.66 -11.71 -2.32
N ALA A 360 50.86 -12.67 -2.77
CA ALA A 360 51.43 -13.87 -3.44
C ALA A 360 52.18 -13.53 -4.75
N GLN A 361 51.75 -12.52 -5.49
CA GLN A 361 52.43 -12.03 -6.68
C GLN A 361 53.77 -11.33 -6.35
N ALA A 362 54.01 -10.90 -5.09
CA ALA A 362 55.27 -10.32 -4.65
C ALA A 362 56.43 -11.34 -4.75
N HIS A 363 56.17 -12.58 -4.34
CA HIS A 363 57.19 -13.64 -4.40
C HIS A 363 57.60 -14.02 -5.82
N GLU A 364 56.70 -13.86 -6.81
CA GLU A 364 57.03 -14.07 -8.22
C GLU A 364 57.87 -12.90 -8.79
N PHE A 365 57.67 -11.69 -8.27
CA PHE A 365 58.42 -10.50 -8.71
C PHE A 365 59.83 -10.42 -8.13
N GLU A 366 60.05 -10.86 -6.89
CA GLU A 366 61.39 -10.90 -6.26
C GLU A 366 62.31 -11.90 -6.97
N GLY A 367 61.76 -13.02 -7.45
CA GLY A 367 62.54 -14.02 -8.22
C GLY A 367 63.01 -13.54 -9.60
N LEU A 368 62.49 -12.44 -10.15
CA LEU A 368 62.86 -11.87 -11.45
C LEU A 368 63.97 -10.80 -11.35
N VAL A 369 64.20 -10.24 -10.14
CA VAL A 369 65.20 -9.18 -9.93
C VAL A 369 66.58 -9.72 -9.53
N GLU A 370 66.66 -10.94 -8.99
CA GLU A 370 67.93 -11.61 -8.64
C GLU A 370 68.59 -12.39 -9.82
N GLY A 371 67.94 -12.33 -11.00
CA GLY A 371 68.40 -13.06 -12.20
C GLY A 371 68.91 -12.19 -13.34
N SER A 372 69.30 -10.89 -13.11
CA SER A 372 69.91 -10.04 -14.16
C SER A 372 71.22 -9.46 -13.76
#